data_46d6ecdd78112b9138075f173724295f
#
_entry.id   46d6ecdd78112b9138075f173724295f
#
_cell.length_a   1.000
_cell.length_b   1.000
_cell.length_c   1.000
_cell.angle_alpha   90.00
_cell.angle_beta   90.00
_cell.angle_gamma   90.00
#
_symmetry.space_group_name_H-M   'P 1'
#
loop_
_entity.id
_entity.type
_entity.pdbx_description
1 polymer ?
#
loop_
_entity_poly.entity_id
_entity_poly.type
_entity_poly.pdbx_seq_one_letter_code
_entity_poly.pdbx_strand_id
1 'polypeptide(L)'
;RRRETRQALNDAKISSDIAGRYYQQRAIRAIGESLEHGRRKVLLVKATGTGKTRTAIALSELLIRCNWVKRILFLADRTALVLQAERAFRSFLPDCSPVNLVTNKGGEGRVFLSTYPTMMKLIDAEDGQGVKRFGVGHFDLVIIDEAHRSVYQKYGAIFNYFDSLLTGLTATPRDEIDRNTYQLFELDIGMP
;
A
#
# COMPACT_ATOMS: atom_id res chain seq x y z
N ARG A 1 14.19 -3.67 17.20
CA ARG A 1 14.41 -2.20 17.24
C ARG A 1 13.22 -1.36 16.74
N ARG A 2 12.59 -1.62 15.59
CA ARG A 2 11.41 -0.84 15.13
C ARG A 2 10.15 -1.07 15.97
N ARG A 3 9.92 -2.27 16.47
CA ARG A 3 8.74 -2.57 17.30
C ARG A 3 8.75 -1.79 18.61
N GLU A 4 9.91 -1.53 19.17
CA GLU A 4 10.10 -0.80 20.43
C GLU A 4 9.86 0.71 20.29
N THR A 5 9.92 1.27 19.08
CA THR A 5 9.74 2.70 18.80
C THR A 5 8.44 3.04 18.09
N ARG A 6 7.54 2.05 17.88
CA ARG A 6 6.22 2.29 17.30
C ARG A 6 5.35 3.08 18.25
N GLN A 7 4.68 4.09 17.72
CA GLN A 7 3.63 4.81 18.45
C GLN A 7 2.28 4.14 18.21
N ALA A 8 1.38 4.26 19.17
CA ALA A 8 0.01 3.76 19.03
C ALA A 8 -0.71 4.48 17.86
N LEU A 9 -1.38 3.70 17.02
CA LEU A 9 -2.12 4.23 15.86
C LEU A 9 -3.50 4.74 16.28
N ASN A 10 -4.10 4.13 17.31
CA ASN A 10 -5.45 4.47 17.76
C ASN A 10 -5.55 5.88 18.33
N ASP A 11 -4.50 6.37 18.99
CA ASP A 11 -4.47 7.71 19.58
C ASP A 11 -3.87 8.75 18.63
N ALA A 12 -3.24 8.31 17.54
CA ALA A 12 -2.60 9.21 16.60
C ALA A 12 -3.62 9.98 15.74
N LYS A 13 -3.40 11.29 15.60
CA LYS A 13 -4.25 12.15 14.76
C LYS A 13 -4.10 11.77 13.29
N ILE A 14 -5.22 11.52 12.60
CA ILE A 14 -5.25 11.34 11.14
C ILE A 14 -5.28 12.73 10.50
N SER A 15 -4.46 12.95 9.47
CA SER A 15 -4.40 14.22 8.74
C SER A 15 -5.72 14.49 8.01
N SER A 16 -6.46 15.51 8.46
CA SER A 16 -7.69 15.99 7.81
C SER A 16 -7.44 16.62 6.44
N ASP A 17 -6.25 17.17 6.23
CA ASP A 17 -5.86 17.79 4.96
C ASP A 17 -5.73 16.74 3.84
N ILE A 18 -5.33 15.52 4.20
CA ILE A 18 -5.22 14.40 3.27
C ILE A 18 -6.54 13.61 3.22
N ALA A 19 -7.11 13.25 4.36
CA ALA A 19 -8.34 12.46 4.50
C ALA A 19 -9.41 13.25 5.26
N GLY A 20 -9.98 14.27 4.60
CA GLY A 20 -10.93 15.20 5.21
C GLY A 20 -12.33 14.62 5.41
N ARG A 21 -12.67 13.51 4.76
CA ARG A 21 -14.01 12.92 4.85
C ARG A 21 -14.09 11.93 6.01
N TYR A 22 -15.16 11.95 6.77
CA TYR A 22 -15.37 11.08 7.93
C TYR A 22 -15.14 9.60 7.63
N TYR A 23 -15.68 9.09 6.52
CA TYR A 23 -15.52 7.68 6.15
C TYR A 23 -14.07 7.30 5.80
N GLN A 24 -13.25 8.25 5.31
CA GLN A 24 -11.83 8.00 5.07
C GLN A 24 -11.08 7.85 6.40
N GLN A 25 -11.34 8.73 7.35
CA GLN A 25 -10.73 8.65 8.68
C GLN A 25 -11.16 7.38 9.42
N ARG A 26 -12.44 7.00 9.34
CA ARG A 26 -12.94 5.75 9.92
C ARG A 26 -12.25 4.53 9.32
N ALA A 27 -12.06 4.50 7.99
CA ALA A 27 -11.33 3.42 7.33
C ALA A 27 -9.88 3.30 7.81
N ILE A 28 -9.16 4.44 7.89
CA ILE A 28 -7.77 4.47 8.37
C ILE A 28 -7.70 4.01 9.83
N ARG A 29 -8.64 4.43 10.67
CA ARG A 29 -8.73 4.01 12.08
C ARG A 29 -8.90 2.50 12.20
N ALA A 30 -9.84 1.91 11.46
CA ALA A 30 -10.09 0.48 11.46
C ALA A 30 -8.88 -0.34 10.94
N ILE A 31 -8.15 0.18 9.94
CA ILE A 31 -6.88 -0.43 9.50
C ILE A 31 -5.85 -0.36 10.63
N GLY A 32 -5.70 0.80 11.29
CA GLY A 32 -4.78 0.99 12.40
C GLY A 32 -5.03 0.00 13.53
N GLU A 33 -6.28 -0.13 13.98
CA GLU A 33 -6.71 -1.11 14.98
C GLU A 33 -6.34 -2.55 14.59
N SER A 34 -6.60 -2.91 13.34
CA SER A 34 -6.28 -4.25 12.83
C SER A 34 -4.79 -4.54 12.87
N LEU A 35 -3.95 -3.56 12.50
CA LEU A 35 -2.50 -3.68 12.54
C LEU A 35 -1.98 -3.78 13.98
N GLU A 36 -2.54 -3.03 14.92
CA GLU A 36 -2.19 -3.11 16.36
C GLU A 36 -2.54 -4.48 16.95
N HIS A 37 -3.63 -5.11 16.50
CA HIS A 37 -3.98 -6.49 16.87
C HIS A 37 -3.14 -7.57 16.16
N GLY A 38 -2.06 -7.15 15.46
CA GLY A 38 -1.10 -8.07 14.84
C GLY A 38 -1.48 -8.57 13.45
N ARG A 39 -2.60 -8.12 12.87
CA ARG A 39 -2.96 -8.46 11.50
C ARG A 39 -1.98 -7.80 10.53
N ARG A 40 -1.56 -8.53 9.52
CA ARG A 40 -0.58 -8.04 8.55
C ARG A 40 -1.18 -7.72 7.20
N LYS A 41 -2.40 -8.18 6.94
CA LYS A 41 -3.06 -8.08 5.64
C LYS A 41 -4.49 -7.56 5.83
N VAL A 42 -4.80 -6.42 5.22
CA VAL A 42 -6.10 -5.75 5.35
C VAL A 42 -6.64 -5.37 3.98
N LEU A 43 -7.90 -5.68 3.71
CA LEU A 43 -8.61 -5.29 2.50
C LEU A 43 -9.59 -4.16 2.81
N LEU A 44 -9.45 -3.03 2.12
CA LEU A 44 -10.38 -1.91 2.18
C LEU A 44 -11.28 -1.90 0.95
N VAL A 45 -12.56 -2.16 1.18
CA VAL A 45 -13.60 -2.11 0.14
C VAL A 45 -14.25 -0.72 0.17
N LYS A 46 -14.15 0.02 -0.94
CA LYS A 46 -14.72 1.38 -1.08
C LYS A 46 -15.15 1.64 -2.52
N ALA A 47 -16.34 2.23 -2.70
CA ALA A 47 -16.83 2.60 -4.03
C ALA A 47 -15.84 3.48 -4.82
N THR A 48 -15.93 3.43 -6.14
CA THR A 48 -15.17 4.32 -7.05
C THR A 48 -15.47 5.79 -6.74
N GLY A 49 -14.48 6.66 -6.91
CA GLY A 49 -14.64 8.10 -6.64
C GLY A 49 -14.65 8.52 -5.16
N THR A 50 -14.59 7.58 -4.22
CA THR A 50 -14.58 7.89 -2.77
C THR A 50 -13.21 8.33 -2.24
N GLY A 51 -12.21 8.47 -3.11
CA GLY A 51 -10.86 8.90 -2.73
C GLY A 51 -10.01 7.78 -2.13
N LYS A 52 -10.02 6.58 -2.70
CA LYS A 52 -9.16 5.45 -2.30
C LYS A 52 -7.69 5.86 -2.22
N THR A 53 -7.17 6.53 -3.24
CA THR A 53 -5.77 6.99 -3.27
C THR A 53 -5.47 7.96 -2.13
N ARG A 54 -6.36 8.91 -1.82
CA ARG A 54 -6.18 9.81 -0.67
C ARG A 54 -6.21 9.07 0.67
N THR A 55 -7.05 8.05 0.79
CA THR A 55 -7.06 7.17 1.97
C THR A 55 -5.74 6.42 2.12
N ALA A 56 -5.19 5.90 1.02
CA ALA A 56 -3.89 5.24 1.01
C ALA A 56 -2.75 6.19 1.40
N ILE A 57 -2.77 7.43 0.90
CA ILE A 57 -1.75 8.44 1.24
C ILE A 57 -1.84 8.82 2.72
N ALA A 58 -3.03 9.05 3.26
CA ALA A 58 -3.21 9.38 4.68
C ALA A 58 -2.84 8.21 5.61
N LEU A 59 -3.13 6.97 5.21
CA LEU A 59 -2.65 5.77 5.90
C LEU A 59 -1.12 5.70 5.87
N SER A 60 -0.51 5.97 4.72
CA SER A 60 0.95 6.00 4.56
C SER A 60 1.58 7.04 5.47
N GLU A 61 1.02 8.25 5.52
CA GLU A 61 1.47 9.33 6.41
C GLU A 61 1.43 8.89 7.87
N LEU A 62 0.28 8.38 8.31
CA LEU A 62 0.09 7.92 9.68
C LEU A 62 1.12 6.84 10.07
N LEU A 63 1.28 5.81 9.24
CA LEU A 63 2.19 4.70 9.50
C LEU A 63 3.67 5.13 9.49
N ILE A 64 4.05 6.08 8.62
CA ILE A 64 5.40 6.64 8.61
C ILE A 64 5.64 7.45 9.87
N ARG A 65 4.73 8.35 10.23
CA ARG A 65 4.84 9.24 11.38
C ARG A 65 4.87 8.47 12.69
N CYS A 66 4.06 7.41 12.81
CA CYS A 66 4.04 6.54 13.97
C CYS A 66 5.15 5.47 13.98
N ASN A 67 6.11 5.56 13.06
CA ASN A 67 7.28 4.65 12.95
C ASN A 67 6.93 3.17 12.74
N TRP A 68 5.80 2.91 12.07
CA TRP A 68 5.41 1.55 11.67
C TRP A 68 6.08 1.12 10.39
N VAL A 69 6.25 2.05 9.44
CA VAL A 69 6.84 1.79 8.12
C VAL A 69 7.86 2.86 7.74
N LYS A 70 8.85 2.49 6.95
CA LYS A 70 9.84 3.40 6.37
C LYS A 70 9.71 3.49 4.86
N ARG A 71 9.53 2.35 4.19
CA ARG A 71 9.41 2.25 2.74
C ARG A 71 8.10 1.61 2.36
N ILE A 72 7.44 2.23 1.39
CA ILE A 72 6.12 1.85 0.90
C ILE A 72 6.23 1.56 -0.58
N LEU A 73 5.59 0.48 -1.03
CA LEU A 73 5.35 0.17 -2.42
C LEU A 73 3.86 0.34 -2.73
N PHE A 74 3.54 1.19 -3.68
CA PHE A 74 2.19 1.35 -4.22
C PHE A 74 2.12 0.72 -5.61
N LEU A 75 1.19 -0.19 -5.81
CA LEU A 75 1.01 -0.95 -7.04
C LEU A 75 -0.35 -0.64 -7.67
N ALA A 76 -0.34 -0.34 -8.97
CA ALA A 76 -1.53 -0.15 -9.78
C ALA A 76 -1.43 -0.91 -11.11
N ASP A 77 -2.58 -1.16 -11.76
CA ASP A 77 -2.63 -1.93 -12.99
C ASP A 77 -2.05 -1.17 -14.20
N ARG A 78 -2.25 0.15 -14.24
CA ARG A 78 -1.91 0.98 -15.41
C ARG A 78 -0.95 2.10 -15.07
N THR A 79 -0.06 2.41 -16.03
CA THR A 79 0.90 3.53 -15.91
C THR A 79 0.21 4.87 -15.61
N ALA A 80 -0.97 5.13 -16.19
CA ALA A 80 -1.72 6.35 -15.91
C ALA A 80 -2.15 6.47 -14.44
N LEU A 81 -2.54 5.35 -13.80
CA LEU A 81 -2.88 5.32 -12.37
C LEU A 81 -1.64 5.49 -11.49
N VAL A 82 -0.51 4.90 -11.87
CA VAL A 82 0.79 5.12 -11.22
C VAL A 82 1.17 6.59 -11.25
N LEU A 83 1.06 7.24 -12.42
CA LEU A 83 1.37 8.66 -12.58
C LEU A 83 0.43 9.56 -11.76
N GLN A 84 -0.87 9.23 -11.74
CA GLN A 84 -1.85 9.95 -10.92
C GLN A 84 -1.53 9.82 -9.43
N ALA A 85 -1.22 8.61 -8.97
CA ALA A 85 -0.83 8.36 -7.59
C ALA A 85 0.48 9.07 -7.24
N GLU A 86 1.49 9.05 -8.13
CA GLU A 86 2.75 9.77 -7.93
C GLU A 86 2.52 11.26 -7.68
N ARG A 87 1.71 11.92 -8.53
CA ARG A 87 1.37 13.33 -8.37
C ARG A 87 0.71 13.61 -7.02
N ALA A 88 -0.22 12.74 -6.62
CA ALA A 88 -0.90 12.86 -5.34
C ALA A 88 0.06 12.65 -4.15
N PHE A 89 0.94 11.64 -4.19
CA PHE A 89 1.95 11.43 -3.16
C PHE A 89 2.92 12.62 -3.09
N ARG A 90 3.37 13.18 -4.22
CA ARG A 90 4.22 14.38 -4.25
C ARG A 90 3.54 15.60 -3.63
N SER A 91 2.24 15.76 -3.87
CA SER A 91 1.47 16.88 -3.33
C SER A 91 1.27 16.78 -1.81
N PHE A 92 0.99 15.60 -1.28
CA PHE A 92 0.64 15.41 0.13
C PHE A 92 1.78 14.94 1.01
N LEU A 93 2.78 14.26 0.44
CA LEU A 93 3.95 13.72 1.14
C LEU A 93 5.26 14.00 0.38
N PRO A 94 5.61 15.28 0.13
CA PRO A 94 6.80 15.63 -0.65
C PRO A 94 8.09 15.10 0.00
N ASP A 95 8.18 15.10 1.32
CA ASP A 95 9.35 14.66 2.09
C ASP A 95 9.61 13.14 2.00
N CYS A 96 8.65 12.38 1.47
CA CYS A 96 8.81 10.94 1.27
C CYS A 96 9.50 10.58 -0.05
N SER A 97 9.85 11.57 -0.87
CA SER A 97 10.53 11.39 -2.16
C SER A 97 9.87 10.28 -3.00
N PRO A 98 8.64 10.51 -3.51
CA PRO A 98 7.97 9.48 -4.31
C PRO A 98 8.73 9.17 -5.60
N VAL A 99 8.95 7.88 -5.87
CA VAL A 99 9.71 7.36 -7.02
C VAL A 99 8.79 6.52 -7.90
N ASN A 100 8.64 6.90 -9.16
CA ASN A 100 7.93 6.12 -10.15
C ASN A 100 8.90 5.13 -10.83
N LEU A 101 8.79 3.86 -10.48
CA LEU A 101 9.66 2.79 -10.99
C LEU A 101 9.38 2.43 -12.46
N VAL A 102 8.28 2.89 -13.04
CA VAL A 102 8.02 2.72 -14.47
C VAL A 102 8.97 3.58 -15.31
N THR A 103 9.22 4.83 -14.85
CA THR A 103 10.05 5.81 -15.56
C THR A 103 11.45 5.92 -14.97
N ASN A 104 11.62 5.71 -13.68
CA ASN A 104 12.89 5.82 -12.97
C ASN A 104 13.16 4.56 -12.13
N LYS A 105 13.66 3.53 -12.77
CA LYS A 105 13.96 2.25 -12.11
C LYS A 105 15.09 2.37 -11.09
N GLY A 106 16.01 3.33 -11.24
CA GLY A 106 17.17 3.57 -10.37
C GLY A 106 16.90 4.52 -9.19
N GLY A 107 15.73 5.17 -9.13
CA GLY A 107 15.43 6.18 -8.13
C GLY A 107 15.42 5.67 -6.69
N GLU A 108 15.76 6.55 -5.75
CA GLU A 108 15.72 6.30 -4.31
C GLU A 108 14.68 7.17 -3.63
N GLY A 109 14.01 6.63 -2.62
CA GLY A 109 12.97 7.33 -1.88
C GLY A 109 12.36 6.47 -0.78
N ARG A 110 11.24 6.94 -0.25
CA ARG A 110 10.47 6.23 0.78
C ARG A 110 9.13 5.69 0.26
N VAL A 111 8.62 6.27 -0.81
CA VAL A 111 7.40 5.80 -1.49
C VAL A 111 7.77 5.42 -2.92
N PHE A 112 7.56 4.18 -3.27
CA PHE A 112 7.81 3.64 -4.60
C PHE A 112 6.47 3.30 -5.25
N LEU A 113 6.30 3.72 -6.51
CA LEU A 113 5.10 3.47 -7.27
C LEU A 113 5.44 2.67 -8.53
N SER A 114 4.67 1.64 -8.80
CA SER A 114 4.93 0.76 -9.94
C SER A 114 3.65 0.19 -10.52
N THR A 115 3.73 -0.27 -11.75
CA THR A 115 2.75 -1.23 -12.26
C THR A 115 3.13 -2.65 -11.84
N TYR A 116 2.14 -3.55 -11.78
CA TYR A 116 2.40 -4.96 -11.48
C TYR A 116 3.41 -5.61 -12.44
N PRO A 117 3.29 -5.42 -13.79
CA PRO A 117 4.26 -6.00 -14.73
C PRO A 117 5.69 -5.47 -14.53
N THR A 118 5.84 -4.19 -14.21
CA THR A 118 7.16 -3.60 -13.94
C THR A 118 7.76 -4.19 -12.67
N MET A 119 6.98 -4.30 -11.59
CA MET A 119 7.47 -4.84 -10.33
C MET A 119 7.81 -6.34 -10.43
N MET A 120 7.03 -7.13 -11.18
CA MET A 120 7.37 -8.54 -11.46
C MET A 120 8.77 -8.70 -12.04
N LYS A 121 9.15 -7.83 -12.98
CA LYS A 121 10.50 -7.85 -13.56
C LYS A 121 11.56 -7.40 -12.55
N LEU A 122 11.23 -6.45 -11.67
CA LEU A 122 12.17 -5.87 -10.71
C LEU A 122 12.47 -6.79 -9.52
N ILE A 123 11.55 -7.66 -9.10
CA ILE A 123 11.81 -8.64 -8.03
C ILE A 123 12.78 -9.74 -8.46
N ASP A 124 12.86 -10.01 -9.77
CA ASP A 124 13.77 -11.00 -10.34
C ASP A 124 15.07 -10.37 -10.86
N ALA A 125 15.09 -9.02 -10.99
CA ALA A 125 16.26 -8.32 -11.50
C ALA A 125 17.45 -8.38 -10.52
N GLU A 126 18.59 -8.79 -11.03
CA GLU A 126 19.86 -8.82 -10.33
C GLU A 126 20.85 -7.86 -11.02
N ASP A 127 21.79 -7.33 -10.26
CA ASP A 127 22.91 -6.58 -10.81
C ASP A 127 23.97 -7.55 -11.40
N GLY A 128 25.04 -7.00 -11.96
CA GLY A 128 26.13 -7.80 -12.52
C GLY A 128 26.88 -8.69 -11.51
N GLN A 129 26.54 -8.58 -10.22
CA GLN A 129 27.10 -9.40 -9.13
C GLN A 129 26.08 -10.37 -8.53
N GLY A 130 24.90 -10.51 -9.12
CA GLY A 130 23.83 -11.38 -8.64
C GLY A 130 23.07 -10.81 -7.42
N VAL A 131 23.19 -9.52 -7.12
CA VAL A 131 22.51 -8.88 -6.00
C VAL A 131 21.17 -8.32 -6.46
N LYS A 132 20.10 -8.72 -5.78
CA LYS A 132 18.76 -8.19 -6.05
C LYS A 132 18.63 -6.76 -5.55
N ARG A 133 18.10 -5.89 -6.40
CA ARG A 133 17.84 -4.50 -6.05
C ARG A 133 16.91 -4.35 -4.85
N PHE A 134 15.83 -5.13 -4.82
CA PHE A 134 14.86 -5.14 -3.74
C PHE A 134 14.92 -6.48 -3.01
N GLY A 135 15.54 -6.49 -1.82
CA GLY A 135 15.46 -7.66 -0.95
C GLY A 135 14.07 -7.86 -0.36
N VAL A 136 13.81 -9.02 0.21
CA VAL A 136 12.50 -9.40 0.78
C VAL A 136 11.99 -8.43 1.85
N GLY A 137 12.85 -7.79 2.60
CA GLY A 137 12.53 -6.80 3.65
C GLY A 137 12.66 -5.35 3.18
N HIS A 138 12.75 -5.08 1.87
CA HIS A 138 12.96 -3.72 1.37
C HIS A 138 11.75 -2.80 1.64
N PHE A 139 10.55 -3.32 1.46
CA PHE A 139 9.30 -2.59 1.73
C PHE A 139 8.67 -3.05 3.03
N ASP A 140 8.21 -2.11 3.84
CA ASP A 140 7.48 -2.39 5.08
C ASP A 140 5.97 -2.47 4.87
N LEU A 141 5.47 -1.82 3.80
CA LEU A 141 4.07 -1.79 3.40
C LEU A 141 3.96 -1.91 1.88
N VAL A 142 3.11 -2.80 1.42
CA VAL A 142 2.65 -2.87 0.03
C VAL A 142 1.18 -2.49 -0.03
N ILE A 143 0.86 -1.50 -0.86
CA ILE A 143 -0.51 -1.05 -1.14
C ILE A 143 -0.87 -1.51 -2.54
N ILE A 144 -2.00 -2.20 -2.66
CA ILE A 144 -2.50 -2.76 -3.91
C ILE A 144 -3.75 -1.98 -4.31
N ASP A 145 -3.67 -1.23 -5.40
CA ASP A 145 -4.85 -0.60 -5.99
C ASP A 145 -5.57 -1.60 -6.90
N GLU A 146 -6.90 -1.59 -6.85
CA GLU A 146 -7.77 -2.58 -7.51
C GLU A 146 -7.42 -4.03 -7.12
N ALA A 147 -7.43 -4.30 -5.81
CA ALA A 147 -7.15 -5.60 -5.22
C ALA A 147 -8.29 -6.61 -5.50
N HIS A 148 -8.27 -7.23 -6.68
CA HIS A 148 -9.23 -8.25 -7.09
C HIS A 148 -8.51 -9.54 -7.57
N ARG A 149 -9.28 -10.63 -7.72
CA ARG A 149 -8.77 -11.98 -7.97
C ARG A 149 -7.70 -12.08 -9.06
N SER A 150 -7.93 -11.47 -10.22
CA SER A 150 -7.02 -11.59 -11.35
C SER A 150 -5.62 -11.02 -11.06
N VAL A 151 -5.53 -10.02 -10.19
CA VAL A 151 -4.26 -9.44 -9.73
C VAL A 151 -3.47 -10.48 -8.93
N TYR A 152 -4.13 -11.19 -8.01
CA TYR A 152 -3.45 -12.20 -7.19
C TYR A 152 -3.04 -13.43 -7.98
N GLN A 153 -3.90 -13.89 -8.88
CA GLN A 153 -3.58 -15.03 -9.74
C GLN A 153 -2.37 -14.76 -10.63
N LYS A 154 -2.25 -13.53 -11.15
CA LYS A 154 -1.20 -13.16 -12.08
C LYS A 154 0.07 -12.65 -11.41
N TYR A 155 -0.05 -11.93 -10.30
CA TYR A 155 1.03 -11.19 -9.68
C TYR A 155 1.29 -11.58 -8.22
N GLY A 156 0.73 -12.69 -7.77
CA GLY A 156 0.88 -13.19 -6.38
C GLY A 156 2.32 -13.37 -5.94
N ALA A 157 3.24 -13.63 -6.88
CA ALA A 157 4.66 -13.71 -6.60
C ALA A 157 5.21 -12.45 -5.92
N ILE A 158 4.74 -11.24 -6.29
CA ILE A 158 5.16 -9.99 -5.65
C ILE A 158 4.78 -9.98 -4.17
N PHE A 159 3.55 -10.39 -3.85
CA PHE A 159 3.00 -10.34 -2.49
C PHE A 159 3.60 -11.41 -1.58
N ASN A 160 4.08 -12.51 -2.16
CA ASN A 160 4.79 -13.56 -1.44
C ASN A 160 6.28 -13.26 -1.28
N TYR A 161 6.85 -12.44 -2.18
CA TYR A 161 8.25 -12.09 -2.15
C TYR A 161 8.60 -11.14 -1.00
N PHE A 162 7.78 -10.09 -0.79
CA PHE A 162 8.06 -9.09 0.24
C PHE A 162 7.49 -9.48 1.60
N ASP A 163 8.35 -9.47 2.62
CA ASP A 163 7.91 -9.58 4.03
C ASP A 163 7.41 -8.21 4.54
N SER A 164 6.19 -7.85 4.17
CA SER A 164 5.60 -6.54 4.40
C SER A 164 4.18 -6.62 4.97
N LEU A 165 3.69 -5.50 5.51
CA LEU A 165 2.26 -5.29 5.68
C LEU A 165 1.62 -5.16 4.29
N LEU A 166 0.38 -5.64 4.13
CA LEU A 166 -0.34 -5.62 2.87
C LEU A 166 -1.70 -4.94 3.04
N THR A 167 -1.94 -3.89 2.26
CA THR A 167 -3.24 -3.21 2.22
C THR A 167 -3.79 -3.23 0.80
N GLY A 168 -4.89 -3.93 0.61
CA GLY A 168 -5.64 -3.94 -0.65
C GLY A 168 -6.70 -2.84 -0.67
N LEU A 169 -6.84 -2.18 -1.80
CA LEU A 169 -7.92 -1.23 -2.08
C LEU A 169 -8.74 -1.79 -3.23
N THR A 170 -10.05 -1.90 -3.08
CA THR A 170 -10.93 -2.35 -4.16
C THR A 170 -12.24 -1.59 -4.17
N ALA A 171 -12.84 -1.47 -5.35
CA ALA A 171 -14.20 -0.99 -5.52
C ALA A 171 -15.21 -2.14 -5.64
N THR A 172 -14.74 -3.37 -5.77
CA THR A 172 -15.61 -4.54 -5.91
C THR A 172 -16.47 -4.69 -4.65
N PRO A 173 -17.79 -4.77 -4.77
CA PRO A 173 -18.67 -4.99 -3.63
C PRO A 173 -18.28 -6.25 -2.85
N ARG A 174 -18.53 -6.23 -1.54
CA ARG A 174 -18.14 -7.31 -0.64
C ARG A 174 -18.71 -8.68 -1.09
N ASP A 175 -19.94 -8.69 -1.56
CA ASP A 175 -20.64 -9.91 -1.99
C ASP A 175 -20.08 -10.49 -3.31
N GLU A 176 -19.34 -9.69 -4.08
CA GLU A 176 -18.70 -10.10 -5.33
C GLU A 176 -17.21 -10.47 -5.17
N ILE A 177 -16.65 -10.26 -3.97
CA ILE A 177 -15.28 -10.65 -3.66
C ILE A 177 -15.22 -12.17 -3.46
N ASP A 178 -14.43 -12.84 -4.27
CA ASP A 178 -14.31 -14.28 -4.19
C ASP A 178 -13.49 -14.75 -2.96
N ARG A 179 -13.66 -16.05 -2.62
CA ARG A 179 -13.00 -16.68 -1.48
C ARG A 179 -11.47 -16.54 -1.52
N ASN A 180 -10.86 -16.53 -2.69
CA ASN A 180 -9.39 -16.47 -2.84
C ASN A 180 -8.86 -15.08 -2.46
N THR A 181 -9.60 -14.02 -2.74
CA THR A 181 -9.26 -12.67 -2.29
C THR A 181 -9.37 -12.56 -0.77
N TYR A 182 -10.43 -13.14 -0.16
CA TYR A 182 -10.55 -13.20 1.30
C TYR A 182 -9.43 -14.01 1.96
N GLN A 183 -9.02 -15.13 1.35
CA GLN A 183 -7.93 -15.96 1.89
C GLN A 183 -6.58 -15.22 1.93
N LEU A 184 -6.37 -14.26 1.04
CA LEU A 184 -5.14 -13.47 1.05
C LEU A 184 -5.14 -12.42 2.14
N PHE A 185 -6.32 -11.85 2.48
CA PHE A 185 -6.46 -10.82 3.51
C PHE A 185 -7.06 -11.42 4.78
N GLU A 186 -6.45 -11.14 5.92
CA GLU A 186 -6.89 -11.63 7.24
C GLU A 186 -8.15 -10.91 7.73
N LEU A 187 -8.46 -9.76 7.15
CA LEU A 187 -9.61 -8.94 7.49
C LEU A 187 -9.99 -8.04 6.31
N ASP A 188 -11.28 -7.98 6.01
CA ASP A 188 -11.86 -6.95 5.16
C ASP A 188 -12.55 -5.86 5.99
N ILE A 189 -12.36 -4.63 5.58
CA ILE A 189 -13.05 -3.47 6.13
C ILE A 189 -13.99 -2.95 5.05
N GLY A 190 -15.26 -3.38 5.13
CA GLY A 190 -16.34 -2.84 4.30
C GLY A 190 -16.77 -1.47 4.84
N MET A 191 -16.83 -0.48 3.96
CA MET A 191 -17.41 0.82 4.28
C MET A 191 -18.59 1.08 3.36
N PRO A 192 -19.74 1.51 3.90
CA PRO A 192 -20.90 1.88 3.10
C PRO A 192 -20.64 3.06 2.18
#